data_c5c6ebb06d3c4dd995c6c52ff8f37212
#
_entry.id   c5c6ebb06d3c4dd995c6c52ff8f37212
#
_cell.length_a   1.000
_cell.length_b   1.000
_cell.length_c   1.000
_cell.angle_alpha   90.00
_cell.angle_beta   90.00
_cell.angle_gamma   90.00
#
_symmetry.space_group_name_H-M   'P 1'
#
loop_
_entity.id
_entity.type
_entity.pdbx_description
1 polymer ?
#
loop_
_entity_poly.entity_id
_entity_poly.type
_entity_poly.pdbx_seq_one_letter_code
_entity_poly.pdbx_strand_id
1 'polypeptide(L)' 'TWRELERRFAAAVEQLEEADRQIVLLRHFEHLSTAEAAEALGISKAAAGMRYLRAMRRLRILLDGADGA' A
#
# COMPACT_ATOMS: atom_id res chain seq x y z
N THR A 1 3.25 17.07 11.77
CA THR A 1 3.01 16.20 12.91
C THR A 1 2.79 14.76 12.46
N TRP A 2 2.78 13.87 13.41
CA TRP A 2 2.51 12.45 13.14
C TRP A 2 1.13 12.27 12.49
N ARG A 3 0.14 13.02 12.96
CA ARG A 3 -1.22 12.96 12.40
C ARG A 3 -1.27 13.42 10.95
N GLU A 4 -0.49 14.42 10.63
CA GLU A 4 -0.42 14.91 9.25
C GLU A 4 0.20 13.87 8.34
N LEU A 5 1.27 13.20 8.81
CA LEU A 5 1.90 12.13 8.06
C LEU A 5 0.95 10.97 7.84
N GLU A 6 0.20 10.58 8.88
CA GLU A 6 -0.78 9.52 8.75
C GLU A 6 -1.88 9.87 7.75
N ARG A 7 -2.36 11.11 7.78
CA ARG A 7 -3.38 11.56 6.84
C ARG A 7 -2.86 11.60 5.41
N ARG A 8 -1.63 12.04 5.23
CA ARG A 8 -1.01 12.07 3.91
C ARG A 8 -0.83 10.66 3.37
N PHE A 9 -0.40 9.74 4.21
CA PHE A 9 -0.26 8.35 3.82
C PHE A 9 -1.61 7.74 3.44
N ALA A 10 -2.62 7.93 4.28
CA ALA A 10 -3.95 7.41 4.01
C ALA A 10 -4.53 7.99 2.71
N ALA A 11 -4.33 9.28 2.48
CA ALA A 11 -4.80 9.91 1.25
C ALA A 11 -4.08 9.33 0.01
N ALA A 12 -2.78 9.07 0.13
CA ALA A 12 -2.03 8.47 -0.96
C ALA A 12 -2.50 7.04 -1.23
N VAL A 13 -2.79 6.28 -0.19
CA VAL A 13 -3.32 4.92 -0.33
C VAL A 13 -4.64 4.93 -1.11
N GLU A 14 -5.49 5.93 -0.85
CA GLU A 14 -6.76 6.04 -1.57
C GLU A 14 -6.58 6.30 -3.06
N GLN A 15 -5.43 6.80 -3.47
CA GLN A 15 -5.14 7.04 -4.88
C GLN A 15 -4.56 5.83 -5.61
N LEU A 16 -4.24 4.78 -4.89
CA LEU A 16 -3.74 3.56 -5.51
C LEU A 16 -4.85 2.85 -6.26
N GLU A 17 -4.47 2.08 -7.26
CA GLU A 17 -5.39 1.15 -7.89
C GLU A 17 -5.88 0.15 -6.87
N GLU A 18 -7.06 -0.38 -7.08
CA GLU A 18 -7.72 -1.21 -6.07
C GLU A 18 -6.87 -2.39 -5.61
N ALA A 19 -6.23 -3.10 -6.54
CA ALA A 19 -5.41 -4.26 -6.19
C ALA A 19 -4.25 -3.86 -5.27
N ASP A 20 -3.61 -2.73 -5.55
CA ASP A 20 -2.50 -2.24 -4.75
C ASP A 20 -2.99 -1.71 -3.40
N ARG A 21 -4.12 -1.02 -3.41
CA ARG A 21 -4.71 -0.51 -2.19
C ARG A 21 -5.06 -1.63 -1.23
N GLN A 22 -5.63 -2.72 -1.74
CA GLN A 22 -6.00 -3.87 -0.92
C GLN A 22 -4.81 -4.47 -0.19
N ILE A 23 -3.69 -4.66 -0.89
CA ILE A 23 -2.52 -5.26 -0.25
C ILE A 23 -1.94 -4.34 0.83
N VAL A 24 -1.94 -3.03 0.59
CA VAL A 24 -1.45 -2.07 1.57
C VAL A 24 -2.34 -2.05 2.81
N LEU A 25 -3.66 -2.05 2.62
CA LEU A 25 -4.59 -2.06 3.74
C LEU A 25 -4.40 -3.30 4.61
N LEU A 26 -4.24 -4.46 3.99
CA LEU A 26 -4.04 -5.70 4.73
C LEU A 26 -2.71 -5.71 5.49
N ARG A 27 -1.65 -5.19 4.87
CA ARG A 27 -0.33 -5.21 5.47
C ARG A 27 -0.14 -4.14 6.56
N HIS A 28 -0.64 -2.94 6.31
CA HIS A 28 -0.37 -1.81 7.21
C HIS A 28 -1.47 -1.54 8.23
N PHE A 29 -2.72 -1.77 7.87
CA PHE A 29 -3.82 -1.49 8.77
C PHE A 29 -4.33 -2.74 9.48
N GLU A 30 -4.31 -3.88 8.80
CA GLU A 30 -4.71 -5.15 9.40
C GLU A 30 -3.53 -5.93 9.97
N HIS A 31 -2.33 -5.48 9.73
CA HIS A 31 -1.08 -6.08 10.23
C HIS A 31 -0.87 -7.54 9.80
N LEU A 32 -1.38 -7.90 8.64
CA LEU A 32 -1.18 -9.24 8.11
C LEU A 32 0.22 -9.39 7.49
N SER A 33 0.76 -10.60 7.57
CA SER A 33 1.98 -10.93 6.84
C SER A 33 1.67 -11.00 5.35
N THR A 34 2.72 -11.02 4.50
CA THR A 34 2.54 -11.20 3.07
C THR A 34 1.79 -12.49 2.75
N ALA A 35 2.12 -13.58 3.45
CA ALA A 35 1.45 -14.86 3.25
C ALA A 35 -0.02 -14.80 3.65
N GLU A 36 -0.32 -14.16 4.75
CA GLU A 36 -1.70 -13.98 5.21
C GLU A 36 -2.51 -13.11 4.26
N ALA A 37 -1.90 -12.03 3.80
CA ALA A 37 -2.55 -11.14 2.84
C ALA A 37 -2.82 -11.86 1.51
N ALA A 38 -1.86 -12.66 1.05
CA ALA A 38 -2.02 -13.46 -0.16
C ALA A 38 -3.21 -14.41 -0.03
N GLU A 39 -3.31 -15.08 1.10
CA GLU A 39 -4.39 -16.00 1.39
C GLU A 39 -5.74 -15.27 1.39
N ALA A 40 -5.79 -14.12 2.04
CA ALA A 40 -7.01 -13.32 2.10
C ALA A 40 -7.48 -12.86 0.71
N LEU A 41 -6.54 -12.59 -0.18
CA LEU A 41 -6.84 -12.11 -1.54
C LEU A 41 -6.97 -13.25 -2.56
N GLY A 42 -6.67 -14.48 -2.16
CA GLY A 42 -6.75 -15.60 -3.08
C GLY A 42 -5.66 -15.59 -4.15
N ILE A 43 -4.48 -15.07 -3.84
CA ILE A 43 -3.36 -14.99 -4.76
C ILE A 43 -2.14 -15.67 -4.16
N SER A 44 -1.11 -15.91 -4.96
CA SER A 44 0.12 -16.50 -4.46
C SER A 44 0.89 -15.51 -3.59
N LYS A 45 1.73 -16.02 -2.72
CA LYS A 45 2.58 -15.17 -1.88
C LYS A 45 3.49 -14.31 -2.75
N ALA A 46 4.02 -14.89 -3.83
CA ALA A 46 4.86 -14.14 -4.76
C ALA A 46 4.10 -12.99 -5.40
N ALA A 47 2.86 -13.24 -5.82
CA ALA A 47 2.02 -12.18 -6.40
C ALA A 47 1.73 -11.08 -5.37
N ALA A 48 1.44 -11.47 -4.14
CA ALA A 48 1.19 -10.51 -3.07
C ALA A 48 2.43 -9.64 -2.81
N GLY A 49 3.60 -10.26 -2.79
CA GLY A 49 4.86 -9.53 -2.61
C GLY A 49 5.11 -8.55 -3.73
N MET A 50 4.85 -8.93 -4.96
CA MET A 50 5.02 -8.05 -6.11
C MET A 50 4.04 -6.89 -6.09
N ARG A 51 2.77 -7.16 -5.73
CA ARG A 51 1.78 -6.09 -5.59
C ARG A 51 2.18 -5.11 -4.50
N TYR A 52 2.66 -5.61 -3.38
CA TYR A 52 3.09 -4.78 -2.29
C TYR A 52 4.25 -3.89 -2.71
N LEU A 53 5.25 -4.45 -3.38
CA LEU A 53 6.39 -3.69 -3.86
C LEU A 53 5.96 -2.59 -4.83
N ARG A 54 5.07 -2.92 -5.76
CA ARG A 54 4.54 -1.95 -6.73
C ARG A 54 3.78 -0.84 -6.00
N ALA A 55 2.97 -1.22 -5.02
CA ALA A 55 2.20 -0.26 -4.23
C ALA A 55 3.12 0.70 -3.47
N MET A 56 4.19 0.17 -2.86
CA MET A 56 5.14 1.00 -2.14
C MET A 56 5.85 1.99 -3.06
N ARG A 57 6.22 1.54 -4.26
CA ARG A 57 6.83 2.43 -5.26
C ARG A 57 5.87 3.55 -5.65
N ARG A 58 4.62 3.21 -5.86
CA ARG A 58 3.61 4.21 -6.23
C ARG A 58 3.35 5.18 -5.10
N LEU A 59 3.26 4.68 -3.87
CA LEU A 59 3.10 5.53 -2.70
C LEU A 59 4.24 6.52 -2.56
N ARG A 60 5.46 6.07 -2.81
CA ARG A 60 6.61 6.96 -2.77
C ARG A 60 6.46 8.10 -3.77
N ILE A 61 6.04 7.77 -4.99
CA ILE A 61 5.80 8.79 -6.02
C ILE A 61 4.71 9.77 -5.58
N LEU A 62 3.61 9.24 -5.05
CA LEU A 62 2.49 10.09 -4.62
C LEU A 62 2.87 11.01 -3.47
N LEU A 63 3.67 10.51 -2.53
CA LEU A 63 4.09 11.30 -1.37
C LEU A 63 5.17 12.31 -1.71
N ASP A 64 6.11 11.95 -2.58
CA ASP A 64 7.22 12.82 -2.97
C ASP A 64 6.86 13.71 -4.14
N GLY A 65 6.11 13.16 -5.10
CA GLY A 65 5.81 13.84 -6.34
C GLY A 65 5.00 15.11 -6.19
N ALA A 66 4.17 15.16 -5.16
CA ALA A 66 3.40 16.37 -4.89
C ALA A 66 4.31 17.56 -4.63
N ASP A 67 5.49 17.30 -4.07
CA ASP A 67 6.46 18.35 -3.77
C ASP A 67 7.42 18.58 -4.92
N GLY A 68 7.66 17.55 -5.71
CA GLY A 68 8.61 17.60 -6.81
C GLY A 68 8.02 18.11 -8.11
N ALA A 69 6.74 18.23 -8.15
CA ALA A 69 6.05 18.65 -9.36
C ALA A 69 6.34 20.09 -9.71
#